data_399ec5e1017405f64916b386288d41be
#
_entry.id   399ec5e1017405f64916b386288d41be
#
_cell.length_a   1.000
_cell.length_b   1.000
_cell.length_c   1.000
_cell.angle_alpha   90.00
_cell.angle_beta   90.00
_cell.angle_gamma   90.00
#
_symmetry.space_group_name_H-M   'P 1'
#
loop_
_entity.id
_entity.type
_entity.pdbx_description
1 polymer ?
#
loop_
_entity_poly.entity_id
_entity_poly.type
_entity_poly.pdbx_seq_one_letter_code
_entity_poly.pdbx_strand_id
1 'polypeptide(L)'
;VRASATRWHADILGPDYQALTLHVRARAVPSKDGNDIAATPGDSTAPAQSSPAETAEGEPVPVSYRATLVRHRPARRQGGETPSPPATKTAVLFIHGWSDYFYNTGLAEFFTGHGYSFYALDLHNHGRSLTSHELGGYVADLADYDAEILAAHAVIAQEISGSSVTSGTAGGNVPILLMGHSTGGLIATLWAHHHPGLVSHLILNSPWLEIQGGAAIRRAATPLVQLADLRPLMRMRVPERSFYWRGISDEAYGEWPVDKKLRPPHAFPVRAGWMKAILAAQQEVAAGLKLPMPVLVLLSTKSMLGPIWSDAMLRADVVLDVRSLALRTLSLGNSVTLERLEGALHEVLLSPQPVRDDGYARMERWLRGYVGQ
;
A
#
# COMPACT_ATOMS: atom_id res chain seq x y z
N VAL A 1 -18.84 3.27 7.14
CA VAL A 1 -17.57 3.92 7.52
C VAL A 1 -17.80 5.42 7.52
N ARG A 2 -17.68 6.10 8.68
CA ARG A 2 -17.66 7.58 8.69
C ARG A 2 -16.19 8.00 8.62
N ALA A 3 -15.75 8.45 7.44
CA ALA A 3 -14.47 9.13 7.28
C ALA A 3 -14.74 10.64 7.29
N SER A 4 -13.91 11.40 8.01
CA SER A 4 -13.82 12.84 7.85
C SER A 4 -12.51 13.16 7.12
N ALA A 5 -12.61 13.96 6.07
CA ALA A 5 -11.46 14.44 5.33
C ALA A 5 -11.17 15.88 5.71
N THR A 6 -9.88 16.21 5.85
CA THR A 6 -9.43 17.59 5.98
C THR A 6 -9.41 18.27 4.59
N ARG A 7 -8.93 19.50 4.53
CA ARG A 7 -8.76 20.20 3.26
C ARG A 7 -7.47 19.75 2.56
N TRP A 8 -7.46 19.68 1.22
CA TRP A 8 -6.24 19.52 0.44
C TRP A 8 -5.22 20.61 0.78
N HIS A 9 -3.98 20.23 1.00
CA HIS A 9 -2.86 21.13 1.28
C HIS A 9 -1.65 20.72 0.43
N ALA A 10 -0.63 21.59 0.34
CA ALA A 10 0.62 21.29 -0.38
C ALA A 10 1.30 20.05 0.19
N ASP A 11 1.84 19.22 -0.69
CA ASP A 11 2.57 18.01 -0.32
C ASP A 11 4.09 18.23 -0.31
N ILE A 12 4.82 17.34 0.36
CA ILE A 12 6.30 17.35 0.44
C ILE A 12 6.97 17.13 -0.93
N LEU A 13 6.27 16.54 -1.91
CA LEU A 13 6.77 16.30 -3.26
C LEU A 13 6.78 17.54 -4.15
N GLY A 14 6.31 18.68 -3.66
CA GLY A 14 6.37 19.93 -4.39
C GLY A 14 5.02 20.44 -4.88
N PRO A 15 5.03 21.54 -5.70
CA PRO A 15 3.83 22.32 -6.02
C PRO A 15 2.78 21.56 -6.84
N ASP A 16 3.18 20.54 -7.57
CA ASP A 16 2.27 19.73 -8.40
C ASP A 16 1.57 18.61 -7.60
N TYR A 17 1.87 18.50 -6.29
CA TYR A 17 1.31 17.49 -5.41
C TYR A 17 0.53 18.11 -4.26
N GLN A 18 -0.57 17.46 -3.92
CA GLN A 18 -1.41 17.84 -2.77
C GLN A 18 -1.72 16.61 -1.93
N ALA A 19 -1.78 16.80 -0.62
CA ALA A 19 -2.11 15.77 0.35
C ALA A 19 -3.43 16.07 1.06
N LEU A 20 -4.18 15.02 1.40
CA LEU A 20 -5.42 15.06 2.15
C LEU A 20 -5.37 14.04 3.27
N THR A 21 -5.49 14.47 4.52
CA THR A 21 -5.56 13.55 5.66
C THR A 21 -6.98 12.98 5.78
N LEU A 22 -7.06 11.66 5.82
CA LEU A 22 -8.28 10.88 6.05
C LEU A 22 -8.25 10.36 7.49
N HIS A 23 -9.30 10.66 8.26
CA HIS A 23 -9.52 10.08 9.59
C HIS A 23 -10.56 8.98 9.45
N VAL A 24 -10.15 7.74 9.69
CA VAL A 24 -10.97 6.56 9.48
C VAL A 24 -11.21 5.87 10.82
N ARG A 25 -12.46 5.56 11.12
CA ARG A 25 -12.82 4.76 12.28
C ARG A 25 -12.89 3.29 11.88
N ALA A 26 -12.00 2.47 12.41
CA ALA A 26 -12.11 1.04 12.26
C ALA A 26 -13.27 0.49 13.12
N ARG A 27 -13.84 -0.61 12.66
CA ARG A 27 -14.80 -1.37 13.47
C ARG A 27 -13.99 -1.99 14.62
N ALA A 28 -14.38 -1.71 15.86
CA ALA A 28 -13.77 -2.36 17.01
C ALA A 28 -13.95 -3.87 16.87
N VAL A 29 -12.85 -4.61 16.79
CA VAL A 29 -12.88 -6.06 16.93
C VAL A 29 -13.00 -6.32 18.42
N PRO A 30 -13.97 -7.12 18.90
CA PRO A 30 -14.04 -7.51 20.31
C PRO A 30 -12.73 -8.21 20.67
N SER A 31 -11.92 -7.61 21.55
CA SER A 31 -10.75 -8.29 22.09
C SER A 31 -11.25 -9.43 22.98
N LYS A 32 -10.79 -10.64 22.74
CA LYS A 32 -11.09 -11.80 23.60
C LYS A 32 -10.41 -11.74 24.96
N ASP A 33 -9.46 -10.82 25.14
CA ASP A 33 -8.69 -10.67 26.38
C ASP A 33 -8.54 -9.18 26.70
N GLY A 34 -9.06 -8.77 27.85
CA GLY A 34 -9.08 -7.38 28.33
C GLY A 34 -7.70 -6.84 28.70
N ASN A 35 -6.91 -6.48 27.70
CA ASN A 35 -5.67 -5.73 27.89
C ASN A 35 -5.57 -4.59 26.87
N ASP A 36 -6.42 -3.58 27.04
CA ASP A 36 -6.37 -2.33 26.29
C ASP A 36 -5.14 -1.53 26.72
N ILE A 37 -4.14 -1.44 25.85
CA ILE A 37 -3.09 -0.42 26.00
C ILE A 37 -3.62 0.86 25.35
N ALA A 38 -4.34 1.66 26.14
CA ALA A 38 -4.68 3.02 25.82
C ALA A 38 -3.41 3.86 25.74
N ALA A 39 -3.22 4.60 24.65
CA ALA A 39 -2.25 5.68 24.58
C ALA A 39 -2.64 6.78 25.58
N THR A 40 -1.80 7.00 26.58
CA THR A 40 -1.98 8.02 27.62
C THR A 40 -1.63 9.42 27.09
N PRO A 41 -2.51 10.42 27.20
CA PRO A 41 -2.08 11.82 27.28
C PRO A 41 -1.72 12.14 28.72
N GLY A 42 -0.61 12.84 28.91
CA GLY A 42 -0.08 13.21 30.23
C GLY A 42 -0.94 14.18 31.03
N ASP A 43 -0.90 13.92 32.29
CA ASP A 43 -0.87 14.77 33.49
C ASP A 43 -1.96 15.82 33.72
N SER A 44 -2.78 15.58 34.78
CA SER A 44 -3.22 16.59 35.73
C SER A 44 -3.83 15.97 37.00
N THR A 45 -3.43 16.46 38.14
CA THR A 45 -3.55 16.06 39.54
C THR A 45 -4.95 16.10 40.17
N ALA A 46 -5.26 15.02 40.94
CA ALA A 46 -5.88 14.91 42.29
C ALA A 46 -7.38 15.19 42.50
N PRO A 47 -7.97 14.86 43.69
CA PRO A 47 -8.68 13.59 43.93
C PRO A 47 -10.15 13.81 44.38
N ALA A 48 -11.03 12.84 44.28
CA ALA A 48 -12.16 12.64 45.19
C ALA A 48 -12.86 11.28 45.02
N GLN A 49 -13.18 10.70 46.13
CA GLN A 49 -13.83 9.45 46.40
C GLN A 49 -15.31 9.41 45.96
N SER A 50 -15.79 8.27 45.43
CA SER A 50 -17.12 7.74 45.69
C SER A 50 -17.29 6.32 45.14
N SER A 51 -18.04 5.50 45.86
CA SER A 51 -18.28 4.08 45.80
C SER A 51 -18.96 3.54 44.52
N PRO A 52 -18.99 2.21 44.31
CA PRO A 52 -19.18 1.57 43.02
C PRO A 52 -20.63 1.50 42.62
N ALA A 53 -20.93 1.99 41.41
CA ALA A 53 -22.11 1.60 40.66
C ALA A 53 -21.67 0.61 39.60
N GLU A 54 -22.31 -0.53 39.51
CA GLU A 54 -22.20 -1.52 38.42
C GLU A 54 -22.38 -0.80 37.09
N THR A 55 -21.29 -0.68 36.32
CA THR A 55 -21.34 -0.13 34.96
C THR A 55 -21.43 -1.28 33.97
N ALA A 56 -22.46 -1.16 33.12
CA ALA A 56 -22.67 -1.94 31.93
C ALA A 56 -21.35 -2.19 31.17
N GLU A 57 -21.21 -3.37 30.59
CA GLU A 57 -20.14 -3.77 29.70
C GLU A 57 -19.89 -2.64 28.67
N GLY A 58 -18.71 -2.01 28.76
CA GLY A 58 -18.39 -0.86 27.93
C GLY A 58 -18.36 -1.24 26.46
N GLU A 59 -19.07 -0.49 25.62
CA GLU A 59 -18.93 -0.61 24.17
C GLU A 59 -17.46 -0.39 23.80
N PRO A 60 -16.89 -1.23 22.91
CA PRO A 60 -15.50 -1.12 22.51
C PRO A 60 -15.26 0.25 21.87
N VAL A 61 -14.26 0.99 22.38
CA VAL A 61 -13.90 2.31 21.88
C VAL A 61 -13.39 2.16 20.43
N PRO A 62 -14.00 2.86 19.45
CA PRO A 62 -13.57 2.73 18.07
C PRO A 62 -12.15 3.28 17.89
N VAL A 63 -11.24 2.46 17.39
CA VAL A 63 -9.89 2.88 17.03
C VAL A 63 -9.95 3.80 15.81
N SER A 64 -9.31 4.97 15.90
CA SER A 64 -9.23 5.92 14.79
C SER A 64 -7.85 5.83 14.14
N TYR A 65 -7.82 5.54 12.83
CA TYR A 65 -6.60 5.55 12.03
C TYR A 65 -6.52 6.83 11.20
N ARG A 66 -5.28 7.22 10.88
CA ARG A 66 -4.97 8.31 9.96
C ARG A 66 -4.30 7.74 8.72
N ALA A 67 -4.89 7.94 7.56
CA ALA A 67 -4.28 7.70 6.25
C ALA A 67 -4.10 9.03 5.51
N THR A 68 -3.21 9.06 4.52
CA THR A 68 -2.97 10.28 3.73
C THR A 68 -3.10 9.97 2.25
N LEU A 69 -4.08 10.60 1.61
CA LEU A 69 -4.27 10.53 0.17
C LEU A 69 -3.47 11.65 -0.49
N VAL A 70 -2.57 11.29 -1.41
CA VAL A 70 -1.79 12.22 -2.24
C VAL A 70 -2.37 12.23 -3.64
N ARG A 71 -2.46 13.40 -4.27
CA ARG A 71 -2.84 13.51 -5.69
C ARG A 71 -1.81 14.32 -6.46
N HIS A 72 -1.62 13.99 -7.73
CA HIS A 72 -0.84 14.78 -8.67
C HIS A 72 -1.75 15.72 -9.45
N ARG A 73 -1.44 17.03 -9.38
CA ARG A 73 -2.12 18.10 -10.11
C ARG A 73 -1.09 19.06 -10.67
N PRO A 74 -0.52 18.76 -11.85
CA PRO A 74 0.47 19.63 -12.45
C PRO A 74 -0.10 21.03 -12.68
N ALA A 75 0.68 22.05 -12.27
CA ALA A 75 0.32 23.45 -12.47
C ALA A 75 0.21 23.74 -13.97
N ARG A 76 -0.74 24.60 -14.37
CA ARG A 76 -0.85 25.10 -15.73
C ARG A 76 0.44 25.84 -16.08
N ARG A 77 1.25 25.29 -16.98
CA ARG A 77 2.42 26.02 -17.50
C ARG A 77 1.92 27.25 -18.28
N GLN A 78 2.37 28.45 -17.89
CA GLN A 78 2.09 29.69 -18.63
C GLN A 78 2.72 29.56 -20.03
N GLY A 79 1.90 29.61 -21.09
CA GLY A 79 2.33 29.69 -22.48
C GLY A 79 2.45 28.39 -23.28
N GLY A 80 2.11 27.22 -22.72
CA GLY A 80 1.97 25.97 -23.46
C GLY A 80 0.50 25.56 -23.61
N GLU A 81 0.19 24.75 -24.61
CA GLU A 81 -1.11 24.08 -24.71
C GLU A 81 -1.45 23.47 -23.35
N THR A 82 -2.56 23.90 -22.78
CA THR A 82 -3.07 23.34 -21.53
C THR A 82 -3.17 21.84 -21.68
N PRO A 83 -2.59 21.03 -20.78
CA PRO A 83 -3.05 19.67 -20.69
C PRO A 83 -4.56 19.74 -20.51
N SER A 84 -5.30 19.27 -21.50
CA SER A 84 -6.74 19.13 -21.35
C SER A 84 -7.01 18.44 -20.01
N PRO A 85 -8.09 18.80 -19.29
CA PRO A 85 -8.48 18.02 -18.12
C PRO A 85 -8.48 16.53 -18.53
N PRO A 86 -8.13 15.60 -17.65
CA PRO A 86 -7.93 14.22 -18.00
C PRO A 86 -9.06 13.77 -18.93
N ALA A 87 -8.67 13.36 -20.14
CA ALA A 87 -9.63 12.96 -21.19
C ALA A 87 -10.45 11.75 -20.74
N THR A 88 -9.94 11.03 -19.74
CA THR A 88 -10.59 9.86 -19.16
C THR A 88 -11.16 10.20 -17.77
N LYS A 89 -12.38 9.74 -17.52
CA LYS A 89 -12.97 9.73 -16.16
C LYS A 89 -12.37 8.59 -15.31
N THR A 90 -11.20 8.09 -15.66
CA THR A 90 -10.56 6.95 -14.99
C THR A 90 -9.52 7.46 -14.02
N ALA A 91 -9.62 7.05 -12.76
CA ALA A 91 -8.60 7.32 -11.75
C ALA A 91 -7.73 6.10 -11.51
N VAL A 92 -6.50 6.38 -11.10
CA VAL A 92 -5.54 5.41 -10.58
C VAL A 92 -5.35 5.66 -9.09
N LEU A 93 -5.45 4.60 -8.28
CA LEU A 93 -5.05 4.62 -6.87
C LEU A 93 -3.87 3.69 -6.67
N PHE A 94 -2.74 4.24 -6.23
CA PHE A 94 -1.52 3.50 -5.92
C PHE A 94 -1.39 3.24 -4.42
N ILE A 95 -1.02 2.00 -4.03
CA ILE A 95 -0.72 1.59 -2.66
C ILE A 95 0.74 1.12 -2.57
N HIS A 96 1.51 1.77 -1.69
CA HIS A 96 2.94 1.52 -1.47
C HIS A 96 3.23 0.19 -0.76
N GLY A 97 4.50 -0.23 -0.74
CA GLY A 97 4.98 -1.40 -0.02
C GLY A 97 5.12 -1.20 1.50
N TRP A 98 5.47 -2.27 2.21
CA TRP A 98 5.73 -2.20 3.65
C TRP A 98 6.97 -1.36 3.96
N SER A 99 6.91 -0.56 5.03
CA SER A 99 7.96 0.39 5.44
C SER A 99 8.30 1.38 4.31
N ASP A 100 7.30 1.81 3.56
CA ASP A 100 7.44 2.68 2.40
C ASP A 100 6.36 3.79 2.41
N TYR A 101 6.35 4.64 1.40
CA TYR A 101 5.38 5.71 1.18
C TYR A 101 5.40 6.10 -0.31
N PHE A 102 4.49 6.97 -0.74
CA PHE A 102 4.53 7.44 -2.12
C PHE A 102 5.54 8.57 -2.33
N TYR A 103 6.54 8.33 -3.20
CA TYR A 103 7.52 9.30 -3.68
C TYR A 103 7.91 9.10 -5.17
N ASN A 104 7.34 8.10 -5.85
CA ASN A 104 7.60 7.85 -7.27
C ASN A 104 6.85 8.88 -8.14
N THR A 105 7.44 10.09 -8.29
CA THR A 105 6.86 11.16 -9.11
C THR A 105 6.73 10.78 -10.57
N GLY A 106 7.68 9.98 -11.11
CA GLY A 106 7.60 9.48 -12.48
C GLY A 106 6.38 8.62 -12.77
N LEU A 107 5.90 7.85 -11.77
CA LEU A 107 4.66 7.09 -11.89
C LEU A 107 3.43 8.01 -12.00
N ALA A 108 3.37 9.06 -11.18
CA ALA A 108 2.29 10.04 -11.23
C ALA A 108 2.27 10.81 -12.55
N GLU A 109 3.44 11.23 -13.02
CA GLU A 109 3.62 11.93 -14.30
C GLU A 109 3.23 11.03 -15.48
N PHE A 110 3.61 9.75 -15.46
CA PHE A 110 3.21 8.78 -16.47
C PHE A 110 1.69 8.69 -16.58
N PHE A 111 0.98 8.46 -15.51
CA PHE A 111 -0.47 8.33 -15.55
C PHE A 111 -1.18 9.63 -15.93
N THR A 112 -0.77 10.76 -15.39
CA THR A 112 -1.39 12.04 -15.73
C THR A 112 -1.06 12.49 -17.14
N GLY A 113 0.13 12.16 -17.66
CA GLY A 113 0.51 12.37 -19.06
C GLY A 113 -0.35 11.56 -20.04
N HIS A 114 -0.89 10.42 -19.60
CA HIS A 114 -1.84 9.58 -20.34
C HIS A 114 -3.32 9.91 -20.03
N GLY A 115 -3.60 11.04 -19.37
CA GLY A 115 -4.95 11.53 -19.14
C GLY A 115 -5.69 10.88 -17.97
N TYR A 116 -5.02 10.13 -17.10
CA TYR A 116 -5.61 9.58 -15.89
C TYR A 116 -5.54 10.58 -14.72
N SER A 117 -6.49 10.52 -13.81
CA SER A 117 -6.36 11.16 -12.50
C SER A 117 -5.56 10.27 -11.57
N PHE A 118 -4.38 10.72 -11.12
CA PHE A 118 -3.50 9.91 -10.27
C PHE A 118 -3.60 10.27 -8.80
N TYR A 119 -3.74 9.22 -7.98
CA TYR A 119 -3.75 9.27 -6.52
C TYR A 119 -2.86 8.17 -5.95
N ALA A 120 -2.29 8.45 -4.77
CA ALA A 120 -1.56 7.46 -3.97
C ALA A 120 -2.01 7.54 -2.52
N LEU A 121 -2.04 6.40 -1.82
CA LEU A 121 -2.46 6.32 -0.42
C LEU A 121 -1.30 5.87 0.46
N ASP A 122 -0.84 6.77 1.36
CA ASP A 122 0.02 6.37 2.47
C ASP A 122 -0.89 5.82 3.58
N LEU A 123 -0.82 4.50 3.79
CA LEU A 123 -1.62 3.78 4.78
C LEU A 123 -1.24 4.17 6.22
N HIS A 124 -2.08 3.90 7.20
CA HIS A 124 -1.74 4.18 8.60
C HIS A 124 -0.41 3.53 8.99
N ASN A 125 0.31 4.15 9.90
CA ASN A 125 1.67 3.77 10.33
C ASN A 125 2.72 3.75 9.20
N HIS A 126 2.48 4.43 8.09
CA HIS A 126 3.42 4.57 6.97
C HIS A 126 3.51 6.01 6.49
N GLY A 127 4.66 6.40 5.96
CA GLY A 127 4.88 7.65 5.26
C GLY A 127 4.31 8.87 5.99
N ARG A 128 3.49 9.66 5.29
CA ARG A 128 2.82 10.87 5.83
C ARG A 128 1.81 10.56 6.93
N SER A 129 1.36 9.32 7.02
CA SER A 129 0.41 8.84 8.02
C SER A 129 1.08 8.33 9.29
N LEU A 130 2.41 8.34 9.34
CA LEU A 130 3.19 7.91 10.48
C LEU A 130 2.97 8.86 11.67
N THR A 131 2.47 8.33 12.77
CA THR A 131 2.27 9.08 14.04
C THR A 131 3.38 8.80 15.04
N SER A 132 3.97 7.60 14.98
CA SER A 132 5.07 7.16 15.82
C SER A 132 5.93 6.15 15.06
N HIS A 133 7.25 6.31 15.13
CA HIS A 133 8.20 5.32 14.60
C HIS A 133 8.13 3.97 15.32
N GLU A 134 7.62 3.97 16.55
CA GLU A 134 7.49 2.74 17.34
C GLU A 134 6.54 1.73 16.67
N LEU A 135 5.43 2.18 16.11
CA LEU A 135 4.47 1.37 15.41
C LEU A 135 4.62 1.45 13.88
N GLY A 136 5.71 2.04 13.38
CA GLY A 136 5.95 2.12 11.94
C GLY A 136 5.81 0.76 11.25
N GLY A 137 5.04 0.72 10.17
CA GLY A 137 4.76 -0.47 9.38
C GLY A 137 3.88 -1.53 10.05
N TYR A 138 3.36 -1.30 11.26
CA TYR A 138 2.54 -2.28 11.97
C TYR A 138 1.05 -2.15 11.62
N VAL A 139 0.45 -3.29 11.37
CA VAL A 139 -0.99 -3.54 11.35
C VAL A 139 -1.26 -4.93 11.94
N ALA A 140 -2.34 -5.09 12.66
CA ALA A 140 -2.70 -6.37 13.28
C ALA A 140 -3.42 -7.31 12.30
N ASP A 141 -4.18 -6.74 11.36
CA ASP A 141 -4.88 -7.43 10.28
C ASP A 141 -4.85 -6.54 9.03
N LEU A 142 -4.58 -7.11 7.84
CA LEU A 142 -4.61 -6.33 6.59
C LEU A 142 -6.02 -5.82 6.25
N ALA A 143 -7.06 -6.43 6.78
CA ALA A 143 -8.44 -5.95 6.64
C ALA A 143 -8.66 -4.57 7.30
N ASP A 144 -7.79 -4.15 8.23
CA ASP A 144 -7.87 -2.81 8.83
C ASP A 144 -7.65 -1.70 7.79
N TYR A 145 -6.93 -1.99 6.70
CA TYR A 145 -6.74 -1.04 5.58
C TYR A 145 -7.98 -0.87 4.69
N ASP A 146 -8.97 -1.78 4.77
CA ASP A 146 -10.18 -1.71 3.94
C ASP A 146 -10.90 -0.36 4.07
N ALA A 147 -11.09 0.09 5.30
CA ALA A 147 -11.76 1.35 5.59
C ALA A 147 -11.00 2.58 5.04
N GLU A 148 -9.66 2.52 4.99
CA GLU A 148 -8.82 3.60 4.45
C GLU A 148 -8.92 3.66 2.93
N ILE A 149 -8.87 2.51 2.26
CA ILE A 149 -8.99 2.41 0.80
C ILE A 149 -10.41 2.82 0.37
N LEU A 150 -11.44 2.40 1.10
CA LEU A 150 -12.83 2.85 0.85
C LEU A 150 -12.99 4.36 1.02
N ALA A 151 -12.35 4.95 2.05
CA ALA A 151 -12.38 6.40 2.26
C ALA A 151 -11.66 7.15 1.14
N ALA A 152 -10.50 6.66 0.70
CA ALA A 152 -9.78 7.20 -0.45
C ALA A 152 -10.60 7.08 -1.74
N HIS A 153 -11.18 5.90 -2.00
CA HIS A 153 -12.07 5.68 -3.13
C HIS A 153 -13.25 6.65 -3.16
N ALA A 154 -13.90 6.89 -2.02
CA ALA A 154 -15.04 7.82 -1.94
C ALA A 154 -14.63 9.25 -2.33
N VAL A 155 -13.46 9.73 -1.88
CA VAL A 155 -12.93 11.05 -2.28
C VAL A 155 -12.64 11.08 -3.78
N ILE A 156 -12.00 10.06 -4.32
CA ILE A 156 -11.67 9.93 -5.75
C ILE A 156 -12.95 9.93 -6.59
N ALA A 157 -13.93 9.11 -6.24
CA ALA A 157 -15.20 9.01 -6.96
C ALA A 157 -15.95 10.35 -6.98
N GLN A 158 -15.93 11.08 -5.87
CA GLN A 158 -16.52 12.43 -5.78
C GLN A 158 -15.81 13.41 -6.72
N GLU A 159 -14.48 13.41 -6.76
CA GLU A 159 -13.70 14.32 -7.63
C GLU A 159 -13.92 14.05 -9.11
N ILE A 160 -14.02 12.76 -9.51
CA ILE A 160 -14.20 12.38 -10.91
C ILE A 160 -15.63 12.62 -11.40
N SER A 161 -16.64 12.33 -10.56
CA SER A 161 -18.04 12.49 -10.95
C SER A 161 -18.48 13.94 -11.00
N GLY A 162 -17.73 14.87 -10.40
CA GLY A 162 -18.09 16.30 -10.33
C GLY A 162 -19.37 16.55 -9.52
N SER A 163 -19.92 15.54 -8.87
CA SER A 163 -21.14 15.63 -8.08
C SER A 163 -20.82 15.96 -6.64
N SER A 164 -21.40 17.02 -6.11
CA SER A 164 -21.43 17.24 -4.67
C SER A 164 -22.31 16.13 -4.07
N VAL A 165 -21.68 15.16 -3.40
CA VAL A 165 -22.41 14.12 -2.66
C VAL A 165 -23.04 14.81 -1.45
N THR A 166 -24.32 15.16 -1.56
CA THR A 166 -25.15 15.43 -0.39
C THR A 166 -25.22 14.14 0.44
N SER A 167 -24.86 14.29 1.69
CA SER A 167 -24.86 13.26 2.76
C SER A 167 -26.02 12.28 2.61
N GLY A 168 -25.73 11.01 2.28
CA GLY A 168 -26.72 9.94 2.43
C GLY A 168 -26.78 8.86 1.33
N THR A 169 -26.28 9.10 0.13
CA THR A 169 -26.17 8.05 -0.90
C THR A 169 -24.71 7.74 -1.13
N ALA A 170 -24.33 6.47 -1.02
CA ALA A 170 -22.99 5.96 -1.36
C ALA A 170 -22.59 6.56 -2.71
N GLY A 171 -21.42 7.24 -2.75
CA GLY A 171 -20.86 7.79 -3.98
C GLY A 171 -20.93 6.73 -5.06
N GLY A 172 -21.44 7.10 -6.26
CA GLY A 172 -21.73 6.14 -7.32
C GLY A 172 -20.58 5.19 -7.52
N ASN A 173 -20.89 3.94 -7.87
CA ASN A 173 -19.95 2.85 -8.08
C ASN A 173 -19.03 3.21 -9.28
N VAL A 174 -18.02 4.05 -9.05
CA VAL A 174 -17.05 4.47 -10.06
C VAL A 174 -15.83 3.56 -9.94
N PRO A 175 -15.66 2.58 -10.83
CA PRO A 175 -14.51 1.69 -10.77
C PRO A 175 -13.21 2.45 -11.05
N ILE A 176 -12.18 2.15 -10.26
CA ILE A 176 -10.84 2.72 -10.42
C ILE A 176 -9.86 1.68 -10.95
N LEU A 177 -8.76 2.13 -11.54
CA LEU A 177 -7.57 1.33 -11.73
C LEU A 177 -6.82 1.31 -10.41
N LEU A 178 -6.65 0.11 -9.83
CA LEU A 178 -5.93 -0.07 -8.59
C LEU A 178 -4.51 -0.56 -8.89
N MET A 179 -3.51 0.06 -8.27
CA MET A 179 -2.11 -0.35 -8.39
C MET A 179 -1.49 -0.56 -7.02
N GLY A 180 -0.67 -1.60 -6.87
CA GLY A 180 0.03 -1.85 -5.61
C GLY A 180 1.43 -2.39 -5.81
N HIS A 181 2.35 -1.99 -4.92
CA HIS A 181 3.73 -2.46 -4.88
C HIS A 181 3.96 -3.36 -3.65
N SER A 182 4.64 -4.49 -3.84
CA SER A 182 5.08 -5.38 -2.76
C SER A 182 3.93 -5.78 -1.80
N THR A 183 3.98 -5.42 -0.52
CA THR A 183 2.87 -5.63 0.44
C THR A 183 1.61 -4.85 0.01
N GLY A 184 1.76 -3.63 -0.54
CA GLY A 184 0.65 -2.91 -1.14
C GLY A 184 0.01 -3.64 -2.32
N GLY A 185 0.79 -4.45 -3.05
CA GLY A 185 0.29 -5.35 -4.08
C GLY A 185 -0.55 -6.50 -3.51
N LEU A 186 -0.17 -7.05 -2.35
CA LEU A 186 -0.97 -8.03 -1.62
C LEU A 186 -2.29 -7.41 -1.13
N ILE A 187 -2.22 -6.22 -0.52
CA ILE A 187 -3.39 -5.47 -0.05
C ILE A 187 -4.33 -5.16 -1.21
N ALA A 188 -3.82 -4.61 -2.31
CA ALA A 188 -4.59 -4.27 -3.51
C ALA A 188 -5.27 -5.51 -4.12
N THR A 189 -4.59 -6.65 -4.13
CA THR A 189 -5.11 -7.93 -4.63
C THR A 189 -6.31 -8.41 -3.82
N LEU A 190 -6.20 -8.40 -2.49
CA LEU A 190 -7.29 -8.80 -1.59
C LEU A 190 -8.44 -7.79 -1.61
N TRP A 191 -8.13 -6.50 -1.63
CA TRP A 191 -9.15 -5.47 -1.72
C TRP A 191 -9.96 -5.57 -3.03
N ALA A 192 -9.28 -5.83 -4.16
CA ALA A 192 -9.94 -6.06 -5.44
C ALA A 192 -10.82 -7.34 -5.43
N HIS A 193 -10.43 -8.36 -4.67
CA HIS A 193 -11.23 -9.58 -4.46
C HIS A 193 -12.50 -9.30 -3.66
N HIS A 194 -12.39 -8.52 -2.58
CA HIS A 194 -13.52 -8.20 -1.69
C HIS A 194 -14.45 -7.13 -2.29
N HIS A 195 -13.92 -6.25 -3.17
CA HIS A 195 -14.66 -5.14 -3.79
C HIS A 195 -14.58 -5.15 -5.33
N PRO A 196 -14.94 -6.24 -6.00
CA PRO A 196 -14.71 -6.38 -7.45
C PRO A 196 -15.47 -5.33 -8.28
N GLY A 197 -16.57 -4.77 -7.78
CA GLY A 197 -17.31 -3.71 -8.45
C GLY A 197 -16.66 -2.31 -8.37
N LEU A 198 -15.64 -2.14 -7.53
CA LEU A 198 -14.90 -0.86 -7.36
C LEU A 198 -13.57 -0.83 -8.12
N VAL A 199 -13.13 -1.96 -8.69
CA VAL A 199 -11.86 -2.08 -9.40
C VAL A 199 -12.12 -2.47 -10.85
N SER A 200 -11.72 -1.61 -11.77
CA SER A 200 -11.81 -1.88 -13.21
C SER A 200 -10.63 -2.72 -13.72
N HIS A 201 -9.43 -2.42 -13.22
CA HIS A 201 -8.16 -3.04 -13.62
C HIS A 201 -7.23 -3.08 -12.42
N LEU A 202 -6.35 -4.10 -12.36
CA LEU A 202 -5.38 -4.24 -11.29
C LEU A 202 -3.96 -4.28 -11.86
N ILE A 203 -3.06 -3.42 -11.36
CA ILE A 203 -1.64 -3.44 -11.70
C ILE A 203 -0.85 -3.79 -10.44
N LEU A 204 -0.01 -4.82 -10.54
CA LEU A 204 0.79 -5.34 -9.44
C LEU A 204 2.28 -5.22 -9.77
N ASN A 205 3.00 -4.44 -8.99
CA ASN A 205 4.43 -4.25 -9.12
C ASN A 205 5.14 -5.04 -8.02
N SER A 206 5.77 -6.14 -8.39
CA SER A 206 6.43 -7.10 -7.49
C SER A 206 5.59 -7.43 -6.25
N PRO A 207 4.31 -7.86 -6.40
CA PRO A 207 3.41 -8.04 -5.26
C PRO A 207 3.88 -9.19 -4.35
N TRP A 208 3.83 -9.02 -3.03
CA TRP A 208 4.28 -10.06 -2.09
C TRP A 208 3.18 -11.11 -1.82
N LEU A 209 2.81 -11.88 -2.85
CA LEU A 209 1.70 -12.85 -2.81
C LEU A 209 2.07 -14.20 -2.19
N GLU A 210 3.35 -14.48 -2.00
CA GLU A 210 3.85 -15.76 -1.51
C GLU A 210 5.10 -15.55 -0.65
N ILE A 211 5.17 -16.24 0.49
CA ILE A 211 6.40 -16.29 1.27
C ILE A 211 7.40 -17.25 0.62
N GLN A 212 8.67 -16.88 0.64
CA GLN A 212 9.75 -17.74 0.14
C GLN A 212 9.72 -19.10 0.84
N GLY A 213 9.85 -20.20 0.05
CA GLY A 213 9.73 -21.59 0.57
C GLY A 213 8.28 -22.09 0.71
N GLY A 214 7.28 -21.26 0.36
CA GLY A 214 5.90 -21.68 0.15
C GLY A 214 5.25 -22.40 1.34
N ALA A 215 4.51 -23.49 1.05
CA ALA A 215 3.73 -24.23 2.03
C ALA A 215 4.56 -24.82 3.19
N ALA A 216 5.82 -25.15 2.97
CA ALA A 216 6.70 -25.71 4.01
C ALA A 216 7.02 -24.66 5.09
N ILE A 217 7.35 -23.45 4.69
CA ILE A 217 7.63 -22.35 5.61
C ILE A 217 6.35 -21.88 6.31
N ARG A 218 5.21 -21.83 5.62
CA ARG A 218 3.93 -21.53 6.25
C ARG A 218 3.61 -22.51 7.38
N ARG A 219 3.82 -23.82 7.19
CA ARG A 219 3.63 -24.81 8.27
C ARG A 219 4.61 -24.62 9.42
N ALA A 220 5.88 -24.34 9.11
CA ALA A 220 6.89 -24.07 10.14
C ALA A 220 6.62 -22.77 10.93
N ALA A 221 5.84 -21.84 10.38
CA ALA A 221 5.47 -20.59 11.03
C ALA A 221 4.32 -20.74 12.08
N THR A 222 3.69 -21.92 12.19
CA THR A 222 2.56 -22.14 13.15
C THR A 222 2.87 -21.75 14.59
N PRO A 223 4.04 -22.10 15.19
CA PRO A 223 4.37 -21.66 16.55
C PRO A 223 4.52 -20.15 16.67
N LEU A 224 4.99 -19.49 15.61
CA LEU A 224 5.11 -18.03 15.54
C LEU A 224 3.74 -17.35 15.53
N VAL A 225 2.77 -17.93 14.82
CA VAL A 225 1.38 -17.43 14.82
C VAL A 225 0.78 -17.49 16.23
N GLN A 226 0.98 -18.60 16.95
CA GLN A 226 0.52 -18.74 18.36
C GLN A 226 1.20 -17.71 19.29
N LEU A 227 2.49 -17.48 19.12
CA LEU A 227 3.22 -16.45 19.88
C LEU A 227 2.73 -15.05 19.53
N ALA A 228 2.34 -14.81 18.29
CA ALA A 228 1.79 -13.53 17.84
C ALA A 228 0.44 -13.21 18.52
N ASP A 229 -0.37 -14.21 18.86
CA ASP A 229 -1.62 -14.01 19.60
C ASP A 229 -1.37 -13.53 21.04
N LEU A 230 -0.29 -13.99 21.66
CA LEU A 230 0.08 -13.60 23.01
C LEU A 230 0.89 -12.29 23.08
N ARG A 231 1.71 -12.02 22.08
CA ARG A 231 2.62 -10.87 22.02
C ARG A 231 2.70 -10.26 20.62
N PRO A 232 1.64 -9.62 20.11
CA PRO A 232 1.57 -9.13 18.72
C PRO A 232 2.62 -8.08 18.40
N LEU A 233 3.03 -7.28 19.36
CA LEU A 233 4.04 -6.23 19.18
C LEU A 233 5.48 -6.72 19.36
N MET A 234 5.70 -8.01 19.65
CA MET A 234 7.03 -8.58 19.79
C MET A 234 7.85 -8.37 18.52
N ARG A 235 9.05 -7.80 18.65
CA ARG A 235 9.98 -7.63 17.54
C ARG A 235 10.59 -8.98 17.17
N MET A 236 10.50 -9.32 15.89
CA MET A 236 11.13 -10.51 15.35
C MET A 236 12.58 -10.20 14.97
N ARG A 237 13.49 -11.14 15.26
CA ARG A 237 14.88 -11.05 14.81
C ARG A 237 14.96 -11.53 13.35
N VAL A 238 14.74 -10.62 12.41
CA VAL A 238 15.05 -10.83 10.99
C VAL A 238 16.32 -10.10 10.66
N PRO A 239 17.19 -10.63 9.78
CA PRO A 239 18.38 -9.91 9.35
C PRO A 239 17.98 -8.57 8.73
N GLU A 240 18.39 -7.49 9.36
CA GLU A 240 18.21 -6.13 8.84
C GLU A 240 19.17 -5.93 7.67
N ARG A 241 18.64 -5.73 6.47
CA ARG A 241 19.43 -5.49 5.26
C ARG A 241 18.91 -4.29 4.54
N SER A 242 19.78 -3.31 4.32
CA SER A 242 19.46 -2.10 3.54
C SER A 242 19.62 -2.28 2.03
N PHE A 243 19.68 -3.53 1.52
CA PHE A 243 20.01 -3.80 0.11
C PHE A 243 19.00 -3.17 -0.85
N TYR A 244 17.72 -3.27 -0.54
CA TYR A 244 16.69 -2.63 -1.33
C TYR A 244 16.84 -1.09 -1.30
N TRP A 245 16.98 -0.49 -0.12
CA TRP A 245 17.20 0.96 0.00
C TRP A 245 18.44 1.42 -0.76
N ARG A 246 19.53 0.66 -0.69
CA ARG A 246 20.78 0.98 -1.40
C ARG A 246 20.60 1.00 -2.92
N GLY A 247 19.72 0.16 -3.46
CA GLY A 247 19.45 0.09 -4.90
C GLY A 247 18.61 1.23 -5.43
N ILE A 248 17.80 1.89 -4.57
CA ILE A 248 16.86 2.93 -5.01
C ILE A 248 17.26 4.35 -4.60
N SER A 249 17.93 4.53 -3.45
CA SER A 249 18.24 5.86 -2.90
C SER A 249 19.40 6.53 -3.63
N ASP A 250 19.26 7.83 -3.93
CA ASP A 250 20.30 8.72 -4.46
C ASP A 250 21.45 8.96 -3.46
N GLU A 251 21.25 8.66 -2.19
CA GLU A 251 22.32 8.63 -1.19
C GLU A 251 23.19 7.37 -1.27
N ALA A 252 22.88 6.41 -2.17
CA ALA A 252 23.65 5.19 -2.37
C ALA A 252 23.87 4.92 -3.86
N TYR A 253 23.19 3.92 -4.46
CA TYR A 253 23.40 3.51 -5.84
C TYR A 253 22.17 3.78 -6.75
N GLY A 254 21.09 4.30 -6.18
CA GLY A 254 19.85 4.57 -6.89
C GLY A 254 19.73 6.04 -7.36
N GLU A 255 18.53 6.40 -7.78
CA GLU A 255 18.23 7.68 -8.40
C GLU A 255 17.15 8.49 -7.66
N TRP A 256 16.64 7.98 -6.51
CA TRP A 256 15.45 8.54 -5.86
C TRP A 256 15.77 9.19 -4.52
N PRO A 257 15.29 10.43 -4.29
CA PRO A 257 15.39 11.08 -2.98
C PRO A 257 14.38 10.43 -2.01
N VAL A 258 14.89 9.66 -1.06
CA VAL A 258 14.06 8.93 -0.08
C VAL A 258 14.19 9.60 1.28
N ASP A 259 13.08 10.10 1.85
CA ASP A 259 13.07 10.64 3.20
C ASP A 259 13.21 9.51 4.24
N LYS A 260 14.37 9.46 4.89
CA LYS A 260 14.69 8.43 5.90
C LYS A 260 13.81 8.49 7.16
N LYS A 261 13.12 9.58 7.41
CA LYS A 261 12.14 9.68 8.51
C LYS A 261 10.86 8.93 8.16
N LEU A 262 10.45 8.96 6.90
CA LEU A 262 9.24 8.29 6.42
C LEU A 262 9.52 6.85 6.03
N ARG A 263 10.74 6.56 5.58
CA ARG A 263 11.21 5.24 5.16
C ARG A 263 12.65 4.99 5.60
N PRO A 264 12.86 4.38 6.79
CA PRO A 264 14.20 4.07 7.27
C PRO A 264 14.98 3.14 6.33
N PRO A 265 16.31 3.29 6.17
CA PRO A 265 17.13 2.44 5.30
C PRO A 265 17.06 0.94 5.60
N HIS A 266 16.91 0.57 6.87
CA HIS A 266 16.77 -0.82 7.34
C HIS A 266 15.31 -1.28 7.46
N ALA A 267 14.35 -0.47 7.00
CA ALA A 267 12.92 -0.65 7.22
C ALA A 267 12.51 -0.56 8.71
N PHE A 268 11.21 -0.65 8.99
CA PHE A 268 10.71 -0.74 10.35
C PHE A 268 10.93 -2.14 10.92
N PRO A 269 10.96 -2.31 12.26
CA PRO A 269 11.07 -3.63 12.86
C PRO A 269 9.88 -4.52 12.51
N VAL A 270 10.15 -5.73 12.02
CA VAL A 270 9.12 -6.75 11.81
C VAL A 270 8.55 -7.18 13.15
N ARG A 271 7.21 -7.16 13.27
CA ARG A 271 6.50 -7.57 14.48
C ARG A 271 5.71 -8.85 14.25
N ALA A 272 5.55 -9.67 15.29
CA ALA A 272 4.92 -10.98 15.20
C ALA A 272 3.46 -10.88 14.69
N GLY A 273 2.67 -9.93 15.20
CA GLY A 273 1.29 -9.70 14.75
C GLY A 273 1.21 -9.31 13.28
N TRP A 274 2.09 -8.42 12.82
CA TRP A 274 2.15 -8.07 11.40
C TRP A 274 2.51 -9.28 10.51
N MET A 275 3.50 -10.09 10.90
CA MET A 275 3.85 -11.30 10.14
C MET A 275 2.69 -12.29 10.09
N LYS A 276 1.93 -12.43 11.20
CA LYS A 276 0.71 -13.25 11.22
C LYS A 276 -0.32 -12.74 10.21
N ALA A 277 -0.57 -11.42 10.16
CA ALA A 277 -1.49 -10.79 9.20
C ALA A 277 -1.06 -11.06 7.76
N ILE A 278 0.24 -10.93 7.44
CA ILE A 278 0.78 -11.24 6.11
C ILE A 278 0.57 -12.72 5.75
N LEU A 279 0.86 -13.65 6.65
CA LEU A 279 0.68 -15.09 6.40
C LEU A 279 -0.77 -15.46 6.15
N ALA A 280 -1.72 -14.88 6.90
CA ALA A 280 -3.14 -15.06 6.70
C ALA A 280 -3.60 -14.56 5.33
N ALA A 281 -3.19 -13.35 4.95
CA ALA A 281 -3.47 -12.76 3.65
C ALA A 281 -2.91 -13.58 2.48
N GLN A 282 -1.67 -14.06 2.59
CA GLN A 282 -1.06 -14.93 1.57
C GLN A 282 -1.74 -16.29 1.48
N GLN A 283 -2.28 -16.81 2.59
CA GLN A 283 -3.07 -18.03 2.59
C GLN A 283 -4.39 -17.85 1.83
N GLU A 284 -5.04 -16.71 1.96
CA GLU A 284 -6.25 -16.37 1.20
C GLU A 284 -5.95 -16.30 -0.29
N VAL A 285 -4.88 -15.60 -0.70
CA VAL A 285 -4.42 -15.59 -2.11
C VAL A 285 -4.13 -17.00 -2.61
N ALA A 286 -3.51 -17.85 -1.78
CA ALA A 286 -3.16 -19.22 -2.16
C ALA A 286 -4.37 -20.13 -2.40
N ALA A 287 -5.51 -19.81 -1.81
CA ALA A 287 -6.78 -20.52 -2.04
C ALA A 287 -7.40 -20.23 -3.42
N GLY A 288 -6.91 -19.18 -4.11
CA GLY A 288 -7.37 -18.75 -5.44
C GLY A 288 -8.49 -17.70 -5.34
N LEU A 289 -8.29 -16.56 -5.99
CA LEU A 289 -9.17 -15.40 -5.81
C LEU A 289 -10.22 -15.23 -6.92
N LYS A 290 -9.97 -15.77 -8.11
CA LYS A 290 -10.85 -15.65 -9.29
C LYS A 290 -11.22 -14.18 -9.60
N LEU A 291 -10.21 -13.28 -9.59
CA LEU A 291 -10.39 -11.86 -9.89
C LEU A 291 -11.08 -11.69 -11.25
N PRO A 292 -12.17 -10.94 -11.34
CA PRO A 292 -12.92 -10.79 -12.59
C PRO A 292 -12.31 -9.73 -13.53
N MET A 293 -11.51 -8.78 -12.99
CA MET A 293 -10.88 -7.72 -13.78
C MET A 293 -9.56 -8.19 -14.38
N PRO A 294 -9.10 -7.55 -15.50
CA PRO A 294 -7.76 -7.75 -16.03
C PRO A 294 -6.67 -7.37 -15.01
N VAL A 295 -5.63 -8.20 -14.93
CA VAL A 295 -4.49 -8.02 -14.03
C VAL A 295 -3.21 -7.92 -14.83
N LEU A 296 -2.42 -6.86 -14.60
CA LEU A 296 -1.04 -6.74 -15.05
C LEU A 296 -0.10 -6.98 -13.87
N VAL A 297 0.90 -7.82 -14.06
CA VAL A 297 1.96 -8.05 -13.06
C VAL A 297 3.31 -7.72 -13.66
N LEU A 298 4.06 -6.83 -13.00
CA LEU A 298 5.42 -6.46 -13.36
C LEU A 298 6.39 -7.11 -12.37
N LEU A 299 7.38 -7.85 -12.86
CA LEU A 299 8.41 -8.52 -12.06
C LEU A 299 9.80 -8.33 -12.66
N SER A 300 10.83 -8.39 -11.80
CA SER A 300 12.18 -8.66 -12.27
C SER A 300 12.27 -10.06 -12.91
N THR A 301 13.20 -10.25 -13.83
CA THR A 301 13.52 -11.60 -14.35
C THR A 301 14.31 -12.44 -13.35
N LYS A 302 14.95 -11.81 -12.34
CA LYS A 302 15.96 -12.43 -11.49
C LYS A 302 15.81 -12.00 -10.03
N SER A 303 16.05 -12.94 -9.12
CA SER A 303 16.18 -12.68 -7.69
C SER A 303 17.63 -12.84 -7.23
N MET A 304 18.04 -11.99 -6.26
CA MET A 304 19.31 -12.11 -5.55
C MET A 304 19.11 -11.96 -4.04
N LEU A 305 18.84 -13.06 -3.36
CA LEU A 305 18.46 -13.12 -1.94
C LEU A 305 19.61 -13.43 -0.99
N GLY A 306 20.85 -13.27 -1.44
CA GLY A 306 22.05 -13.58 -0.67
C GLY A 306 22.25 -12.72 0.58
N PRO A 307 23.05 -13.17 1.55
CA PRO A 307 23.32 -12.44 2.80
C PRO A 307 24.35 -11.31 2.65
N ILE A 308 25.09 -11.29 1.55
CA ILE A 308 26.21 -10.38 1.31
C ILE A 308 25.87 -9.52 0.10
N TRP A 309 26.13 -8.22 0.20
CA TRP A 309 25.95 -7.28 -0.90
C TRP A 309 26.86 -7.61 -2.08
N SER A 310 26.33 -7.50 -3.28
CA SER A 310 27.10 -7.48 -4.53
C SER A 310 26.44 -6.52 -5.53
N ASP A 311 27.21 -5.97 -6.46
CA ASP A 311 26.71 -5.03 -7.48
C ASP A 311 25.68 -5.68 -8.42
N ALA A 312 25.68 -7.00 -8.55
CA ALA A 312 24.65 -7.72 -9.29
C ALA A 312 23.25 -7.56 -8.69
N MET A 313 23.15 -7.17 -7.41
CA MET A 313 21.89 -6.85 -6.74
C MET A 313 21.24 -5.58 -7.27
N LEU A 314 22.00 -4.71 -7.94
CA LEU A 314 21.49 -3.52 -8.64
C LEU A 314 20.70 -3.84 -9.94
N ARG A 315 20.59 -5.13 -10.28
CA ARG A 315 19.90 -5.62 -11.48
C ARG A 315 19.03 -6.85 -11.18
N ALA A 316 18.51 -6.94 -9.96
CA ALA A 316 17.70 -8.07 -9.52
C ALA A 316 16.75 -7.66 -8.39
N ASP A 317 15.69 -8.43 -8.17
CA ASP A 317 14.89 -8.36 -6.96
C ASP A 317 15.68 -8.93 -5.77
N VAL A 318 15.95 -8.12 -4.75
CA VAL A 318 16.69 -8.49 -3.54
C VAL A 318 15.76 -8.84 -2.37
N VAL A 319 14.44 -8.82 -2.60
CA VAL A 319 13.41 -8.99 -1.57
C VAL A 319 12.62 -10.28 -1.78
N LEU A 320 12.17 -10.56 -3.02
CA LEU A 320 11.25 -11.65 -3.33
C LEU A 320 11.89 -12.71 -4.25
N ASP A 321 11.42 -13.95 -4.14
CA ASP A 321 11.65 -14.99 -5.13
C ASP A 321 10.69 -14.79 -6.31
N VAL A 322 11.17 -14.14 -7.37
CA VAL A 322 10.38 -13.80 -8.55
C VAL A 322 9.88 -15.03 -9.31
N ARG A 323 10.52 -16.20 -9.16
CA ARG A 323 10.08 -17.44 -9.82
C ARG A 323 8.84 -18.00 -9.14
N SER A 324 8.87 -18.13 -7.82
CA SER A 324 7.71 -18.56 -7.03
C SER A 324 6.55 -17.58 -7.18
N LEU A 325 6.85 -16.28 -7.19
CA LEU A 325 5.88 -15.23 -7.37
C LEU A 325 5.20 -15.29 -8.75
N ALA A 326 5.97 -15.48 -9.84
CA ALA A 326 5.42 -15.65 -11.18
C ALA A 326 4.43 -16.83 -11.27
N LEU A 327 4.73 -17.96 -10.61
CA LEU A 327 3.80 -19.09 -10.54
C LEU A 327 2.54 -18.76 -9.74
N ARG A 328 2.65 -17.98 -8.66
CA ARG A 328 1.51 -17.56 -7.84
C ARG A 328 0.54 -16.68 -8.62
N THR A 329 1.03 -15.82 -9.53
CA THR A 329 0.18 -14.94 -10.31
C THR A 329 -0.83 -15.67 -11.19
N LEU A 330 -0.54 -16.91 -11.60
CA LEU A 330 -1.44 -17.73 -12.43
C LEU A 330 -2.76 -18.07 -11.72
N SER A 331 -2.82 -17.98 -10.38
CA SER A 331 -4.02 -18.28 -9.59
C SER A 331 -4.84 -17.04 -9.24
N LEU A 332 -4.48 -15.85 -9.72
CA LEU A 332 -5.20 -14.61 -9.39
C LEU A 332 -6.55 -14.48 -10.08
N GLY A 333 -6.62 -14.82 -11.37
CA GLY A 333 -7.83 -14.67 -12.16
C GLY A 333 -7.68 -15.23 -13.58
N ASN A 334 -8.70 -15.04 -14.42
CA ASN A 334 -8.72 -15.57 -15.78
C ASN A 334 -7.96 -14.71 -16.79
N SER A 335 -7.72 -13.43 -16.50
CA SER A 335 -7.03 -12.48 -17.39
C SER A 335 -5.83 -11.88 -16.65
N VAL A 336 -4.68 -12.55 -16.75
CA VAL A 336 -3.43 -12.13 -16.11
C VAL A 336 -2.33 -11.98 -17.15
N THR A 337 -1.78 -10.78 -17.27
CA THR A 337 -0.59 -10.49 -18.06
C THR A 337 0.61 -10.40 -17.13
N LEU A 338 1.63 -11.21 -17.38
CA LEU A 338 2.88 -11.19 -16.62
C LEU A 338 4.00 -10.63 -17.49
N GLU A 339 4.53 -9.49 -17.10
CA GLU A 339 5.68 -8.84 -17.71
C GLU A 339 6.91 -9.01 -16.82
N ARG A 340 7.97 -9.59 -17.37
CA ARG A 340 9.25 -9.79 -16.66
C ARG A 340 10.33 -8.90 -17.28
N LEU A 341 10.93 -8.02 -16.48
CA LEU A 341 11.87 -7.02 -16.94
C LEU A 341 13.29 -7.41 -16.53
N GLU A 342 14.19 -7.43 -17.53
CA GLU A 342 15.61 -7.69 -17.30
C GLU A 342 16.25 -6.52 -16.57
N GLY A 343 17.04 -6.82 -15.53
CA GLY A 343 17.72 -5.79 -14.73
C GLY A 343 16.83 -4.99 -13.78
N ALA A 344 15.53 -5.34 -13.65
CA ALA A 344 14.64 -4.63 -12.75
C ALA A 344 14.95 -4.93 -11.28
N LEU A 345 14.81 -3.90 -10.45
CA LEU A 345 14.83 -3.97 -8.99
C LEU A 345 13.51 -4.56 -8.44
N HIS A 346 13.41 -4.67 -7.13
CA HIS A 346 12.18 -5.07 -6.44
C HIS A 346 11.00 -4.13 -6.76
N GLU A 347 11.21 -2.82 -6.67
CA GLU A 347 10.27 -1.84 -7.24
C GLU A 347 10.69 -1.58 -8.69
N VAL A 348 9.98 -2.22 -9.62
CA VAL A 348 10.34 -2.21 -11.05
C VAL A 348 10.43 -0.79 -11.63
N LEU A 349 9.52 0.09 -11.20
CA LEU A 349 9.43 1.47 -11.71
C LEU A 349 10.34 2.46 -10.96
N LEU A 350 11.12 1.99 -9.97
CA LEU A 350 12.23 2.73 -9.36
C LEU A 350 13.60 2.24 -9.86
N SER A 351 13.63 1.28 -10.78
CA SER A 351 14.85 0.78 -11.43
C SER A 351 15.58 1.90 -12.19
N PRO A 352 16.87 1.71 -12.57
CA PRO A 352 17.58 2.63 -13.44
C PRO A 352 16.76 3.00 -14.69
N GLN A 353 16.93 4.24 -15.18
CA GLN A 353 16.07 4.83 -16.20
C GLN A 353 15.76 3.91 -17.40
N PRO A 354 16.72 3.22 -18.06
CA PRO A 354 16.38 2.40 -19.23
C PRO A 354 15.43 1.22 -18.88
N VAL A 355 15.53 0.69 -17.67
CA VAL A 355 14.70 -0.44 -17.21
C VAL A 355 13.30 0.03 -16.86
N ARG A 356 13.15 1.16 -16.14
CA ARG A 356 11.83 1.71 -15.82
C ARG A 356 11.11 2.23 -17.05
N ASP A 357 11.84 2.75 -18.07
CA ASP A 357 11.27 3.18 -19.34
C ASP A 357 10.66 1.98 -20.11
N ASP A 358 11.33 0.82 -20.13
CA ASP A 358 10.76 -0.44 -20.64
C ASP A 358 9.51 -0.85 -19.82
N GLY A 359 9.56 -0.70 -18.49
CA GLY A 359 8.41 -0.92 -17.61
C GLY A 359 7.20 -0.07 -17.95
N TYR A 360 7.41 1.22 -18.13
CA TYR A 360 6.35 2.14 -18.56
C TYR A 360 5.83 1.82 -19.95
N ALA A 361 6.69 1.50 -20.92
CA ALA A 361 6.28 1.12 -22.27
C ALA A 361 5.43 -0.15 -22.30
N ARG A 362 5.73 -1.15 -21.44
CA ARG A 362 4.93 -2.37 -21.30
C ARG A 362 3.58 -2.07 -20.64
N MET A 363 3.57 -1.26 -19.61
CA MET A 363 2.35 -0.83 -18.94
C MET A 363 1.44 -0.04 -19.88
N GLU A 364 2.01 0.88 -20.70
CA GLU A 364 1.27 1.63 -21.71
C GLU A 364 0.61 0.72 -22.75
N ARG A 365 1.35 -0.28 -23.29
CA ARG A 365 0.77 -1.26 -24.24
C ARG A 365 -0.40 -2.01 -23.62
N TRP A 366 -0.27 -2.43 -22.37
CA TRP A 366 -1.32 -3.12 -21.65
C TRP A 366 -2.55 -2.22 -21.41
N LEU A 367 -2.33 -0.98 -20.99
CA LEU A 367 -3.39 0.02 -20.79
C LEU A 367 -4.16 0.27 -22.10
N ARG A 368 -3.48 0.43 -23.23
CA ARG A 368 -4.13 0.57 -24.54
C ARG A 368 -4.99 -0.65 -24.91
N GLY A 369 -4.54 -1.85 -24.57
CA GLY A 369 -5.26 -3.09 -24.90
C GLY A 369 -6.49 -3.35 -24.05
N TYR A 370 -6.45 -2.99 -22.78
CA TYR A 370 -7.50 -3.33 -21.81
C TYR A 370 -8.38 -2.16 -21.37
N VAL A 371 -7.84 -0.94 -21.32
CA VAL A 371 -8.59 0.25 -20.88
C VAL A 371 -9.19 1.02 -22.06
N GLY A 372 -8.69 0.81 -23.28
CA GLY A 372 -9.27 1.33 -24.51
C GLY A 372 -9.10 2.84 -24.64
N GLN A 373 -7.85 3.32 -24.75
CA GLN A 373 -7.51 4.70 -25.15
C GLN A 373 -6.80 4.72 -26.48
#